data_f3f2585458b0f2a8c7ea7228b09b9862
#
_entry.id   f3f2585458b0f2a8c7ea7228b09b9862
#
_cell.length_a   1.000
_cell.length_b   1.000
_cell.length_c   1.000
_cell.angle_alpha   90.00
_cell.angle_beta   90.00
_cell.angle_gamma   90.00
#
_symmetry.space_group_name_H-M   'P 1'
#
loop_
_entity.id
_entity.type
_entity.pdbx_description
1 polymer ?
#
loop_
_entity_poly.entity_id
_entity_poly.type
_entity_poly.pdbx_seq_one_letter_code
_entity_poly.pdbx_strand_id
1 'polypeptide(L)'
;MVVKAFRVDASHLDQVARLFDAYRGFYGQPSNLTQSRDFIAERIARDESAIFLAEDAVGDALGFVQLYPTFSSIDAHRTWLLSDLFTTPEARGRGVGTLLMNTARDFAVLSGAKGMVLETATDNLGAQRLYESLGYVRDGGYYTYCLDLRFNS
;
A
#
# COMPACT_ATOMS: atom_id res chain seq x y z
N MET A 1 15.71 -16.36 5.46
CA MET A 1 15.03 -16.19 4.16
C MET A 1 15.46 -14.86 3.57
N VAL A 2 15.95 -14.88 2.34
CA VAL A 2 16.34 -13.67 1.64
C VAL A 2 15.09 -13.11 0.92
N VAL A 3 14.68 -11.91 1.29
CA VAL A 3 13.54 -11.22 0.70
C VAL A 3 14.03 -9.90 0.15
N LYS A 4 13.62 -9.56 -1.05
CA LYS A 4 13.91 -8.25 -1.66
C LYS A 4 12.61 -7.52 -1.96
N ALA A 5 12.64 -6.19 -1.86
CA ALA A 5 11.55 -5.33 -2.27
C ALA A 5 12.04 -4.38 -3.37
N PHE A 6 11.21 -4.16 -4.38
CA PHE A 6 11.58 -3.34 -5.53
C PHE A 6 10.35 -2.66 -6.12
N ARG A 7 10.59 -1.58 -6.86
CA ARG A 7 9.50 -0.88 -7.52
C ARG A 7 8.98 -1.66 -8.72
N VAL A 8 7.65 -1.73 -8.82
CA VAL A 8 6.93 -2.47 -9.87
C VAL A 8 6.86 -1.65 -11.16
N ASP A 9 7.01 -2.33 -12.28
CA ASP A 9 6.65 -1.81 -13.59
C ASP A 9 5.61 -2.76 -14.26
N ALA A 10 5.28 -2.50 -15.53
CA ALA A 10 4.27 -3.30 -16.24
C ALA A 10 4.60 -4.79 -16.33
N SER A 11 5.89 -5.17 -16.26
CA SER A 11 6.29 -6.57 -16.31
C SER A 11 5.89 -7.37 -15.07
N HIS A 12 5.57 -6.69 -13.96
CA HIS A 12 5.17 -7.31 -12.69
C HIS A 12 3.64 -7.31 -12.48
N LEU A 13 2.87 -6.87 -13.50
CA LEU A 13 1.44 -6.65 -13.37
C LEU A 13 0.69 -7.87 -12.86
N ASP A 14 0.96 -9.05 -13.41
CA ASP A 14 0.22 -10.25 -13.02
C ASP A 14 0.46 -10.65 -11.56
N GLN A 15 1.67 -10.50 -11.08
CA GLN A 15 2.02 -10.80 -9.69
C GLN A 15 1.31 -9.83 -8.73
N VAL A 16 1.36 -8.55 -9.03
CA VAL A 16 0.72 -7.52 -8.19
C VAL A 16 -0.79 -7.66 -8.23
N ALA A 17 -1.37 -7.94 -9.39
CA ALA A 17 -2.82 -8.09 -9.53
C ALA A 17 -3.37 -9.22 -8.66
N ARG A 18 -2.66 -10.34 -8.56
CA ARG A 18 -3.07 -11.46 -7.70
C ARG A 18 -3.02 -11.07 -6.22
N LEU A 19 -1.96 -10.40 -5.81
CA LEU A 19 -1.84 -9.90 -4.42
C LEU A 19 -2.91 -8.86 -4.12
N PHE A 20 -3.17 -7.96 -5.06
CA PHE A 20 -4.18 -6.92 -4.90
C PHE A 20 -5.59 -7.52 -4.81
N ASP A 21 -5.89 -8.54 -5.61
CA ASP A 21 -7.15 -9.24 -5.53
C ASP A 21 -7.33 -9.93 -4.17
N ALA A 22 -6.27 -10.58 -3.67
CA ALA A 22 -6.27 -11.21 -2.35
C ALA A 22 -6.44 -10.16 -1.23
N TYR A 23 -5.80 -9.01 -1.36
CA TYR A 23 -5.95 -7.89 -0.43
C TYR A 23 -7.39 -7.39 -0.38
N ARG A 24 -8.03 -7.21 -1.53
CA ARG A 24 -9.45 -6.84 -1.60
C ARG A 24 -10.34 -7.87 -0.94
N GLY A 25 -10.02 -9.15 -1.12
CA GLY A 25 -10.72 -10.26 -0.47
C GLY A 25 -10.61 -10.21 1.06
N PHE A 26 -9.47 -9.84 1.57
CA PHE A 26 -9.26 -9.63 3.01
C PHE A 26 -10.21 -8.56 3.56
N TYR A 27 -10.56 -7.56 2.76
CA TYR A 27 -11.50 -6.50 3.12
C TYR A 27 -12.94 -6.82 2.69
N GLY A 28 -13.26 -8.08 2.39
CA GLY A 28 -14.62 -8.53 2.15
C GLY A 28 -15.12 -8.39 0.71
N GLN A 29 -14.26 -7.99 -0.22
CA GLN A 29 -14.66 -7.92 -1.63
C GLN A 29 -14.63 -9.29 -2.27
N PRO A 30 -15.60 -9.63 -3.14
CA PRO A 30 -15.52 -10.88 -3.89
C PRO A 30 -14.33 -10.84 -4.84
N SER A 31 -13.70 -12.01 -5.04
CA SER A 31 -12.60 -12.12 -5.98
C SER A 31 -13.03 -11.73 -7.39
N ASN A 32 -12.26 -10.86 -8.02
CA ASN A 32 -12.46 -10.46 -9.41
C ASN A 32 -11.09 -10.07 -9.98
N LEU A 33 -10.36 -11.07 -10.44
CA LEU A 33 -8.99 -10.87 -10.90
C LEU A 33 -8.91 -9.92 -12.09
N THR A 34 -9.89 -9.96 -13.00
CA THR A 34 -9.93 -9.04 -14.14
C THR A 34 -10.03 -7.59 -13.67
N GLN A 35 -10.95 -7.30 -12.75
CA GLN A 35 -11.12 -5.96 -12.19
C GLN A 35 -9.86 -5.52 -11.45
N SER A 36 -9.28 -6.39 -10.64
CA SER A 36 -8.06 -6.09 -9.88
C SER A 36 -6.90 -5.80 -10.82
N ARG A 37 -6.74 -6.60 -11.87
CA ARG A 37 -5.69 -6.42 -12.87
C ARG A 37 -5.87 -5.11 -13.64
N ASP A 38 -7.07 -4.82 -14.07
CA ASP A 38 -7.36 -3.59 -14.83
C ASP A 38 -7.09 -2.34 -13.98
N PHE A 39 -7.46 -2.37 -12.71
CA PHE A 39 -7.20 -1.26 -11.79
C PHE A 39 -5.69 -1.00 -11.65
N ILE A 40 -4.90 -2.03 -11.39
CA ILE A 40 -3.45 -1.90 -11.22
C ILE A 40 -2.79 -1.51 -12.54
N ALA A 41 -3.21 -2.09 -13.67
CA ALA A 41 -2.67 -1.76 -14.97
C ALA A 41 -2.83 -0.26 -15.29
N GLU A 42 -3.98 0.31 -14.96
CA GLU A 42 -4.23 1.73 -15.18
C GLU A 42 -3.37 2.61 -14.28
N ARG A 43 -3.19 2.21 -12.99
CA ARG A 43 -2.31 2.96 -12.09
C ARG A 43 -0.89 3.01 -12.61
N ILE A 44 -0.37 1.88 -13.10
CA ILE A 44 0.99 1.80 -13.65
C ILE A 44 1.09 2.61 -14.95
N ALA A 45 0.16 2.42 -15.87
CA ALA A 45 0.20 3.06 -17.19
C ALA A 45 0.14 4.59 -17.10
N ARG A 46 -0.61 5.12 -16.13
CA ARG A 46 -0.79 6.57 -15.94
C ARG A 46 0.15 7.16 -14.91
N ASP A 47 1.05 6.37 -14.34
CA ASP A 47 1.96 6.81 -13.28
C ASP A 47 1.20 7.49 -12.12
N GLU A 48 0.11 6.86 -11.70
CA GLU A 48 -0.79 7.40 -10.67
C GLU A 48 -0.49 6.87 -9.27
N SER A 49 0.40 5.89 -9.17
CA SER A 49 0.83 5.33 -7.88
C SER A 49 2.24 4.82 -7.97
N ALA A 50 2.87 4.63 -6.81
CA ALA A 50 4.12 3.89 -6.67
C ALA A 50 3.82 2.58 -5.96
N ILE A 51 4.16 1.46 -6.59
CA ILE A 51 3.90 0.12 -6.06
C ILE A 51 5.22 -0.59 -5.88
N PHE A 52 5.39 -1.24 -4.72
CA PHE A 52 6.57 -2.04 -4.41
C PHE A 52 6.12 -3.46 -4.12
N LEU A 53 6.89 -4.42 -4.62
CA LEU A 53 6.65 -5.84 -4.47
C LEU A 53 7.78 -6.46 -3.65
N ALA A 54 7.44 -7.31 -2.70
CA ALA A 54 8.41 -8.13 -1.98
C ALA A 54 8.36 -9.55 -2.51
N GLU A 55 9.52 -10.11 -2.83
CA GLU A 55 9.61 -11.50 -3.29
C GLU A 55 10.79 -12.21 -2.62
N ASP A 56 10.69 -13.54 -2.55
CA ASP A 56 11.75 -14.36 -2.00
C ASP A 56 12.80 -14.71 -3.05
N ALA A 57 13.79 -15.55 -2.66
CA ALA A 57 14.92 -15.88 -3.52
C ALA A 57 14.52 -16.68 -4.77
N VAL A 58 13.38 -17.38 -4.75
CA VAL A 58 12.89 -18.12 -5.92
C VAL A 58 11.92 -17.32 -6.77
N GLY A 59 11.62 -16.07 -6.37
CA GLY A 59 10.76 -15.18 -7.12
C GLY A 59 9.28 -15.23 -6.75
N ASP A 60 8.92 -15.90 -5.65
CA ASP A 60 7.54 -15.90 -5.17
C ASP A 60 7.19 -14.56 -4.56
N ALA A 61 6.03 -14.02 -4.97
CA ALA A 61 5.53 -12.76 -4.45
C ALA A 61 4.96 -12.95 -3.04
N LEU A 62 5.50 -12.20 -2.09
CA LEU A 62 5.15 -12.32 -0.67
C LEU A 62 4.24 -11.21 -0.16
N GLY A 63 4.24 -10.06 -0.82
CA GLY A 63 3.45 -8.91 -0.40
C GLY A 63 3.70 -7.71 -1.29
N PHE A 64 2.89 -6.66 -1.09
CA PHE A 64 3.04 -5.42 -1.83
C PHE A 64 2.64 -4.23 -0.96
N VAL A 65 3.07 -3.05 -1.37
CA VAL A 65 2.64 -1.77 -0.82
C VAL A 65 2.35 -0.82 -1.98
N GLN A 66 1.29 -0.04 -1.87
CA GLN A 66 0.91 0.96 -2.88
C GLN A 66 0.77 2.33 -2.25
N LEU A 67 1.40 3.33 -2.87
CA LEU A 67 1.38 4.71 -2.44
C LEU A 67 0.73 5.58 -3.51
N TYR A 68 -0.16 6.48 -3.10
CA TYR A 68 -0.71 7.50 -3.99
C TYR A 68 -0.08 8.86 -3.68
N PRO A 69 0.34 9.62 -4.72
CA PRO A 69 0.87 10.96 -4.50
C PRO A 69 -0.26 11.92 -4.10
N THR A 70 0.01 12.75 -3.11
CA THR A 70 -0.90 13.80 -2.70
C THR A 70 -0.10 14.97 -2.16
N PHE A 71 -0.79 15.97 -1.63
CA PHE A 71 -0.16 17.19 -1.15
C PHE A 71 -0.79 17.61 0.17
N SER A 72 0.02 18.21 1.04
CA SER A 72 -0.48 18.95 2.19
C SER A 72 -0.50 20.43 1.81
N SER A 73 -1.70 20.99 1.64
CA SER A 73 -1.84 22.40 1.24
C SER A 73 -1.41 23.34 2.35
N ILE A 74 -1.77 23.04 3.60
CA ILE A 74 -1.41 23.89 4.74
C ILE A 74 0.10 23.98 4.90
N ASP A 75 0.79 22.83 4.78
CA ASP A 75 2.25 22.77 4.92
C ASP A 75 2.97 23.06 3.61
N ALA A 76 2.25 23.15 2.49
CA ALA A 76 2.76 23.46 1.17
C ALA A 76 3.85 22.48 0.70
N HIS A 77 3.62 21.17 0.90
CA HIS A 77 4.58 20.16 0.45
C HIS A 77 3.90 18.90 -0.05
N ARG A 78 4.71 18.07 -0.75
CA ARG A 78 4.28 16.74 -1.20
C ARG A 78 4.22 15.76 -0.02
N THR A 79 3.20 14.92 -0.03
CA THR A 79 3.07 13.79 0.89
C THR A 79 2.61 12.57 0.10
N TRP A 80 2.79 11.38 0.67
CA TRP A 80 2.32 10.14 0.07
C TRP A 80 1.26 9.51 0.96
N LEU A 81 0.16 9.08 0.34
CA LEU A 81 -0.84 8.25 1.01
C LEU A 81 -0.45 6.79 0.80
N LEU A 82 -0.08 6.11 1.88
CA LEU A 82 0.12 4.67 1.85
C LEU A 82 -1.27 4.04 1.93
N SER A 83 -1.78 3.65 0.77
CA SER A 83 -3.17 3.17 0.65
C SER A 83 -3.29 1.70 0.96
N ASP A 84 -2.36 0.89 0.48
CA ASP A 84 -2.48 -0.57 0.54
C ASP A 84 -1.17 -1.17 1.04
N LEU A 85 -1.28 -2.07 2.02
CA LEU A 85 -0.18 -2.91 2.49
C LEU A 85 -0.73 -4.31 2.73
N PHE A 86 -0.15 -5.30 2.06
CA PHE A 86 -0.60 -6.68 2.18
C PHE A 86 0.57 -7.64 2.16
N THR A 87 0.52 -8.63 3.04
CA THR A 87 1.46 -9.74 3.09
C THR A 87 0.65 -11.03 3.02
N THR A 88 1.07 -11.98 2.18
CA THR A 88 0.38 -13.26 2.09
C THR A 88 0.37 -13.95 3.46
N PRO A 89 -0.67 -14.76 3.77
CA PRO A 89 -0.72 -15.44 5.08
C PRO A 89 0.53 -16.25 5.39
N GLU A 90 1.11 -16.92 4.38
CA GLU A 90 2.30 -17.76 4.55
C GLU A 90 3.56 -16.95 4.86
N ALA A 91 3.59 -15.69 4.44
CA ALA A 91 4.74 -14.82 4.62
C ALA A 91 4.66 -13.94 5.87
N ARG A 92 3.56 -13.98 6.60
CA ARG A 92 3.38 -13.18 7.82
C ARG A 92 4.34 -13.63 8.92
N GLY A 93 4.72 -12.66 9.76
CA GLY A 93 5.66 -12.91 10.86
C GLY A 93 7.11 -13.04 10.43
N ARG A 94 7.46 -12.68 9.20
CA ARG A 94 8.82 -12.80 8.65
C ARG A 94 9.45 -11.45 8.33
N GLY A 95 8.86 -10.35 8.78
CA GLY A 95 9.39 -9.03 8.55
C GLY A 95 9.12 -8.44 7.16
N VAL A 96 8.25 -9.06 6.36
CA VAL A 96 7.93 -8.58 5.00
C VAL A 96 7.22 -7.22 5.06
N GLY A 97 6.26 -7.07 5.98
CA GLY A 97 5.56 -5.80 6.17
C GLY A 97 6.52 -4.67 6.53
N THR A 98 7.45 -4.92 7.44
CA THR A 98 8.47 -3.93 7.82
C THR A 98 9.36 -3.57 6.63
N LEU A 99 9.79 -4.56 5.85
CA LEU A 99 10.59 -4.33 4.66
C LEU A 99 9.86 -3.43 3.66
N LEU A 100 8.59 -3.73 3.38
CA LEU A 100 7.77 -2.93 2.46
C LEU A 100 7.56 -1.50 2.97
N MET A 101 7.29 -1.35 4.26
CA MET A 101 7.13 -0.03 4.88
C MET A 101 8.41 0.81 4.78
N ASN A 102 9.55 0.20 5.06
CA ASN A 102 10.84 0.90 4.98
C ASN A 102 11.19 1.25 3.52
N THR A 103 10.90 0.36 2.59
CA THR A 103 11.10 0.62 1.15
C THR A 103 10.24 1.80 0.69
N ALA A 104 8.98 1.83 1.10
CA ALA A 104 8.08 2.94 0.78
C ALA A 104 8.58 4.27 1.38
N ARG A 105 9.03 4.23 2.62
CA ARG A 105 9.60 5.42 3.30
C ARG A 105 10.82 5.95 2.56
N ASP A 106 11.75 5.08 2.20
CA ASP A 106 12.97 5.49 1.51
C ASP A 106 12.64 6.11 0.16
N PHE A 107 11.68 5.54 -0.56
CA PHE A 107 11.19 6.12 -1.81
C PHE A 107 10.58 7.52 -1.58
N ALA A 108 9.75 7.67 -0.57
CA ALA A 108 9.12 8.96 -0.25
C ALA A 108 10.16 10.02 0.05
N VAL A 109 11.19 9.69 0.83
CA VAL A 109 12.30 10.60 1.13
C VAL A 109 13.01 11.03 -0.15
N LEU A 110 13.34 10.08 -1.02
CA LEU A 110 14.03 10.37 -2.29
C LEU A 110 13.16 11.21 -3.23
N SER A 111 11.86 11.10 -3.15
CA SER A 111 10.93 11.90 -3.98
C SER A 111 10.79 13.34 -3.50
N GLY A 112 11.38 13.70 -2.37
CA GLY A 112 11.27 15.03 -1.78
C GLY A 112 10.03 15.23 -0.93
N ALA A 113 9.25 14.19 -0.66
CA ALA A 113 8.08 14.30 0.19
C ALA A 113 8.49 14.61 1.64
N LYS A 114 7.63 15.34 2.35
CA LYS A 114 7.85 15.72 3.74
C LYS A 114 7.03 14.90 4.72
N GLY A 115 6.13 14.05 4.23
CA GLY A 115 5.30 13.21 5.09
C GLY A 115 4.69 12.05 4.35
N MET A 116 4.18 11.11 5.14
CA MET A 116 3.37 9.99 4.69
C MET A 116 2.17 9.87 5.62
N VAL A 117 1.01 9.53 5.06
CA VAL A 117 -0.21 9.29 5.82
C VAL A 117 -0.75 7.91 5.48
N LEU A 118 -1.42 7.28 6.43
CA LEU A 118 -2.12 6.01 6.21
C LEU A 118 -3.34 5.93 7.12
N GLU A 119 -4.25 5.04 6.75
CA GLU A 119 -5.41 4.70 7.58
C GLU A 119 -5.39 3.19 7.86
N THR A 120 -5.87 2.81 9.02
CA THR A 120 -6.05 1.41 9.40
C THR A 120 -7.31 1.28 10.24
N ALA A 121 -7.91 0.09 10.22
CA ALA A 121 -9.10 -0.17 11.03
C ALA A 121 -8.79 -0.01 12.52
N THR A 122 -9.75 0.52 13.25
CA THR A 122 -9.56 0.81 14.69
C THR A 122 -9.35 -0.42 15.53
N ASP A 123 -9.71 -1.60 15.03
CA ASP A 123 -9.54 -2.90 15.69
C ASP A 123 -8.32 -3.69 15.17
N ASN A 124 -7.60 -3.17 14.19
CA ASN A 124 -6.41 -3.82 13.66
C ASN A 124 -5.19 -3.47 14.50
N LEU A 125 -5.10 -4.08 15.68
CA LEU A 125 -4.06 -3.75 16.66
C LEU A 125 -2.66 -4.15 16.20
N GLY A 126 -2.55 -5.23 15.44
CA GLY A 126 -1.26 -5.67 14.90
C GLY A 126 -0.67 -4.66 13.92
N ALA A 127 -1.48 -4.14 13.01
CA ALA A 127 -1.05 -3.11 12.06
C ALA A 127 -0.68 -1.81 12.81
N GLN A 128 -1.48 -1.41 13.80
CA GLN A 128 -1.19 -0.22 14.59
C GLN A 128 0.16 -0.32 15.29
N ARG A 129 0.46 -1.48 15.89
CA ARG A 129 1.76 -1.71 16.54
C ARG A 129 2.91 -1.60 15.53
N LEU A 130 2.74 -2.15 14.32
CA LEU A 130 3.75 -2.03 13.27
C LEU A 130 4.01 -0.57 12.93
N TYR A 131 2.97 0.19 12.62
CA TYR A 131 3.11 1.60 12.21
C TYR A 131 3.74 2.44 13.32
N GLU A 132 3.28 2.28 14.56
CA GLU A 132 3.82 3.02 15.69
C GLU A 132 5.28 2.67 15.95
N SER A 133 5.68 1.40 15.78
CA SER A 133 7.07 0.97 15.92
C SER A 133 7.98 1.61 14.86
N LEU A 134 7.42 2.02 13.73
CA LEU A 134 8.16 2.66 12.64
C LEU A 134 8.11 4.19 12.70
N GLY A 135 7.55 4.75 13.77
CA GLY A 135 7.53 6.20 14.00
C GLY A 135 6.28 6.91 13.53
N TYR A 136 5.27 6.20 13.06
CA TYR A 136 3.97 6.81 12.73
C TYR A 136 3.26 7.20 14.01
N VAL A 137 2.63 8.37 13.99
CA VAL A 137 1.89 8.91 15.14
C VAL A 137 0.41 9.01 14.76
N ARG A 138 -0.44 8.44 15.60
CA ARG A 138 -1.89 8.51 15.36
C ARG A 138 -2.37 9.95 15.55
N ASP A 139 -3.09 10.46 14.53
CA ASP A 139 -3.69 11.78 14.58
C ASP A 139 -5.16 11.65 14.98
N GLY A 140 -5.51 12.21 16.12
CA GLY A 140 -6.88 12.23 16.63
C GLY A 140 -7.58 13.56 16.44
N GLY A 141 -6.96 14.52 15.74
CA GLY A 141 -7.46 15.88 15.61
C GLY A 141 -8.48 16.09 14.50
N TYR A 142 -8.76 15.05 13.68
CA TYR A 142 -9.62 15.18 12.52
C TYR A 142 -10.59 14.01 12.41
N TYR A 143 -11.82 14.30 11.95
CA TYR A 143 -12.76 13.27 11.53
C TYR A 143 -12.75 13.17 10.02
N THR A 144 -12.94 11.95 9.49
CA THR A 144 -13.10 11.70 8.07
C THR A 144 -14.58 11.65 7.73
N TYR A 145 -14.99 12.40 6.70
CA TYR A 145 -16.36 12.36 6.17
C TYR A 145 -16.32 11.74 4.77
N CYS A 146 -17.22 10.80 4.52
CA CYS A 146 -17.29 10.10 3.24
C CYS A 146 -18.65 10.33 2.59
N LEU A 147 -18.65 10.60 1.28
CA LEU A 147 -19.87 10.67 0.48
C LEU A 147 -19.76 9.64 -0.63
N ASP A 148 -20.70 8.70 -0.64
CA ASP A 148 -20.72 7.67 -1.69
C ASP A 148 -21.49 8.20 -2.90
N LEU A 149 -20.79 8.38 -4.00
CA LEU A 149 -21.37 8.97 -5.23
C LEU A 149 -22.09 7.93 -6.09
N ARG A 150 -21.93 6.63 -5.81
CA ARG A 150 -22.57 5.57 -6.60
C ARG A 150 -24.08 5.52 -6.41
N PHE A 151 -24.59 6.02 -5.29
CA PHE A 151 -26.00 6.01 -4.94
C PHE A 151 -26.63 7.39 -5.00
N ASN A 152 -25.94 8.34 -5.57
CA ASN A 152 -26.40 9.72 -5.70
C ASN A 152 -27.10 9.89 -7.04
N SER A 153 -28.35 9.52 -7.07
CA SER A 153 -29.20 9.69 -8.26
C SER A 153 -30.11 10.89 -8.14
#